data_5aaf4adba36665204a957134fb44d122
#
_entry.id   5aaf4adba36665204a957134fb44d122
#
_cell.length_a   1.000
_cell.length_b   1.000
_cell.length_c   1.000
_cell.angle_alpha   90.00
_cell.angle_beta   90.00
_cell.angle_gamma   90.00
#
_symmetry.space_group_name_H-M   'P 1'
#
loop_
_entity.id
_entity.type
_entity.pdbx_description
1 polymer ?
#
loop_
_entity_poly.entity_id
_entity_poly.type
_entity_poly.pdbx_seq_one_letter_code
_entity_poly.pdbx_strand_id
1 'polypeptide(L)'
;KGLDMVKEGGLLAYITSQGVADSPQNEIIRQAMLSSARLVSAVRLPNNLFTDYAGTEAGSDLIILQKDSQRGALNPIEEQFCNTARLPQGMLQNEYLSQRENVICTDALAGTNLYGQPAMVYTHSEGVEGIAKEVKERILSDFKKHYLSPETAQQSQTTQIKLQEVNSQKNEVRLVLEIAKEGSLILLS
;
A
#
# COMPACT_ATOMS: atom_id res chain seq x y z
N LYS A 1 6.42 13.81 6.97
CA LYS A 1 6.87 14.99 6.18
C LYS A 1 6.44 14.89 4.70
N GLY A 2 6.77 13.81 3.95
CA GLY A 2 6.38 13.69 2.53
C GLY A 2 4.87 13.80 2.30
N LEU A 3 4.08 13.06 3.05
CA LEU A 3 2.62 13.11 2.98
C LEU A 3 2.03 14.47 3.38
N ASP A 4 2.69 15.23 4.25
CA ASP A 4 2.22 16.56 4.68
C ASP A 4 2.34 17.59 3.55
N MET A 5 3.22 17.35 2.58
CA MET A 5 3.43 18.20 1.41
C MET A 5 2.51 17.86 0.23
N VAL A 6 1.84 16.72 0.30
CA VAL A 6 0.92 16.26 -0.75
C VAL A 6 -0.48 16.78 -0.45
N LYS A 7 -1.14 17.37 -1.46
CA LYS A 7 -2.54 17.78 -1.37
C LYS A 7 -3.46 16.57 -1.22
N GLU A 8 -4.66 16.77 -0.69
CA GLU A 8 -5.69 15.73 -0.58
C GLU A 8 -5.98 15.09 -1.95
N GLY A 9 -6.03 13.74 -1.98
CA GLY A 9 -6.17 12.95 -3.21
C GLY A 9 -4.89 12.84 -4.06
N GLY A 10 -3.83 13.59 -3.73
CA GLY A 10 -2.56 13.55 -4.44
C GLY A 10 -1.75 12.29 -4.13
N LEU A 11 -0.77 11.99 -4.97
CA LEU A 11 0.07 10.80 -4.90
C LEU A 11 1.45 11.13 -4.33
N LEU A 12 1.96 10.23 -3.50
CA LEU A 12 3.35 10.16 -3.06
C LEU A 12 3.93 8.82 -3.50
N ALA A 13 4.99 8.86 -4.32
CA ALA A 13 5.75 7.68 -4.70
C ALA A 13 7.20 7.82 -4.21
N TYR A 14 7.74 6.76 -3.63
CA TYR A 14 9.15 6.75 -3.20
C TYR A 14 9.71 5.33 -3.19
N ILE A 15 11.03 5.25 -3.38
CA ILE A 15 11.79 4.01 -3.23
C ILE A 15 12.50 4.06 -1.87
N THR A 16 12.41 2.98 -1.12
CA THR A 16 13.03 2.85 0.19
C THR A 16 13.77 1.53 0.30
N SER A 17 14.65 1.40 1.29
CA SER A 17 15.30 0.12 1.54
C SER A 17 14.27 -0.91 2.04
N GLN A 18 14.47 -2.17 1.67
CA GLN A 18 13.67 -3.32 2.10
C GLN A 18 13.44 -3.36 3.62
N GLY A 19 14.43 -2.98 4.41
CA GLY A 19 14.33 -2.95 5.87
C GLY A 19 13.25 -2.01 6.42
N VAL A 20 12.79 -1.03 5.66
CA VAL A 20 11.70 -0.15 6.10
C VAL A 20 10.38 -0.91 6.18
N ALA A 21 10.09 -1.77 5.20
CA ALA A 21 8.90 -2.60 5.21
C ALA A 21 9.06 -3.86 6.07
N ASP A 22 10.23 -4.50 6.08
CA ASP A 22 10.46 -5.78 6.74
C ASP A 22 10.69 -5.66 8.26
N SER A 23 11.11 -4.50 8.77
CA SER A 23 11.34 -4.34 10.20
C SER A 23 10.02 -4.25 10.99
N PRO A 24 9.80 -5.11 12.00
CA PRO A 24 8.65 -5.01 12.88
C PRO A 24 8.68 -3.72 13.72
N GLN A 25 9.84 -3.13 13.96
CA GLN A 25 9.97 -1.86 14.67
C GLN A 25 9.35 -0.67 13.89
N ASN A 26 9.21 -0.81 12.56
CA ASN A 26 8.62 0.18 11.69
C ASN A 26 7.10 -0.01 11.48
N GLU A 27 6.48 -0.98 12.12
CA GLU A 27 5.03 -1.22 12.03
C GLU A 27 4.24 0.05 12.39
N ILE A 28 4.58 0.69 13.49
CA ILE A 28 3.91 1.92 13.93
C ILE A 28 4.07 3.06 12.90
N ILE A 29 5.19 3.10 12.17
CA ILE A 29 5.42 4.09 11.11
C ILE A 29 4.54 3.77 9.91
N ARG A 30 4.43 2.50 9.52
CA ARG A 30 3.55 2.07 8.43
C ARG A 30 2.07 2.35 8.75
N GLN A 31 1.65 2.05 9.97
CA GLN A 31 0.31 2.39 10.46
C GLN A 31 0.07 3.91 10.44
N ALA A 32 1.03 4.71 10.91
CA ALA A 32 0.93 6.16 10.89
C ALA A 32 0.87 6.75 9.46
N MET A 33 1.59 6.17 8.50
CA MET A 33 1.46 6.56 7.09
C MET A 33 0.05 6.25 6.55
N LEU A 34 -0.45 5.05 6.83
CA LEU A 34 -1.73 4.59 6.33
C LEU A 34 -2.93 5.17 7.11
N SER A 35 -2.73 5.84 8.24
CA SER A 35 -3.79 6.60 8.90
C SER A 35 -4.19 7.88 8.15
N SER A 36 -3.35 8.36 7.23
CA SER A 36 -3.56 9.59 6.45
C SER A 36 -3.38 9.41 4.94
N ALA A 37 -3.22 8.18 4.48
CA ALA A 37 -3.08 7.84 3.07
C ALA A 37 -3.54 6.42 2.79
N ARG A 38 -3.94 6.13 1.55
CA ARG A 38 -4.26 4.77 1.06
C ARG A 38 -3.05 4.18 0.38
N LEU A 39 -2.88 2.87 0.52
CA LEU A 39 -1.91 2.13 -0.27
C LEU A 39 -2.46 1.92 -1.68
N VAL A 40 -1.86 2.58 -2.66
CA VAL A 40 -2.22 2.39 -4.08
C VAL A 40 -1.44 1.24 -4.67
N SER A 41 -0.13 1.17 -4.41
CA SER A 41 0.73 0.08 -4.85
C SER A 41 1.95 -0.02 -3.94
N ALA A 42 2.43 -1.23 -3.70
CA ALA A 42 3.75 -1.48 -3.18
C ALA A 42 4.34 -2.69 -3.86
N VAL A 43 5.57 -2.57 -4.37
CA VAL A 43 6.27 -3.66 -5.03
C VAL A 43 7.70 -3.76 -4.52
N ARG A 44 8.14 -4.98 -4.26
CA ARG A 44 9.53 -5.29 -3.95
C ARG A 44 10.32 -5.37 -5.23
N LEU A 45 11.40 -4.59 -5.31
CA LEU A 45 12.28 -4.52 -6.45
C LEU A 45 13.44 -5.53 -6.29
N PRO A 46 13.96 -6.07 -7.38
CA PRO A 46 15.08 -7.00 -7.31
C PRO A 46 16.36 -6.31 -6.81
N ASN A 47 17.17 -7.06 -6.07
CA ASN A 47 18.41 -6.55 -5.47
C ASN A 47 19.40 -6.05 -6.51
N ASN A 48 19.41 -6.65 -7.72
CA ASN A 48 20.29 -6.27 -8.81
C ASN A 48 19.81 -5.07 -9.64
N LEU A 49 18.73 -4.38 -9.26
CA LEU A 49 18.24 -3.19 -9.97
C LEU A 49 19.30 -2.09 -10.12
N PHE A 50 20.14 -1.90 -9.09
CA PHE A 50 21.12 -0.80 -9.05
C PHE A 50 22.54 -1.25 -9.40
N THR A 51 22.76 -2.51 -9.76
CA THR A 51 24.11 -3.07 -10.01
C THR A 51 24.82 -2.32 -11.13
N ASP A 52 24.14 -2.11 -12.26
CA ASP A 52 24.75 -1.49 -13.45
C ASP A 52 25.06 0.00 -13.27
N TYR A 53 24.28 0.72 -12.46
CA TYR A 53 24.39 2.17 -12.32
C TYR A 53 25.10 2.62 -11.05
N ALA A 54 24.97 1.86 -9.98
CA ALA A 54 25.53 2.23 -8.68
C ALA A 54 26.50 1.18 -8.11
N GLY A 55 26.72 0.06 -8.81
CA GLY A 55 27.63 -1.00 -8.36
C GLY A 55 27.20 -1.64 -7.03
N THR A 56 25.91 -1.59 -6.70
CA THR A 56 25.40 -2.12 -5.43
C THR A 56 24.20 -3.03 -5.64
N GLU A 57 24.14 -4.08 -4.86
CA GLU A 57 22.97 -4.96 -4.76
C GLU A 57 22.22 -4.63 -3.46
N ALA A 58 21.11 -3.95 -3.58
CA ALA A 58 20.32 -3.51 -2.43
C ALA A 58 18.85 -3.85 -2.59
N GLY A 59 18.31 -4.61 -1.65
CA GLY A 59 16.86 -4.83 -1.57
C GLY A 59 16.12 -3.52 -1.32
N SER A 60 15.16 -3.22 -2.17
CA SER A 60 14.38 -2.00 -2.11
C SER A 60 12.91 -2.24 -2.44
N ASP A 61 12.06 -1.33 -2.00
CA ASP A 61 10.62 -1.36 -2.23
C ASP A 61 10.17 -0.03 -2.84
N LEU A 62 9.36 -0.09 -3.91
CA LEU A 62 8.64 1.06 -4.43
C LEU A 62 7.26 1.10 -3.78
N ILE A 63 6.93 2.20 -3.13
CA ILE A 63 5.66 2.40 -2.42
C ILE A 63 4.96 3.62 -3.00
N ILE A 64 3.68 3.47 -3.34
CA ILE A 64 2.82 4.53 -3.86
C ILE A 64 1.62 4.68 -2.96
N LEU A 65 1.48 5.88 -2.38
CA LEU A 65 0.42 6.25 -1.47
C LEU A 65 -0.45 7.35 -2.08
N GLN A 66 -1.74 7.31 -1.82
CA GLN A 66 -2.66 8.41 -2.12
C GLN A 66 -3.07 9.09 -0.81
N LYS A 67 -2.88 10.40 -0.73
CA LYS A 67 -3.29 11.18 0.44
C LYS A 67 -4.79 11.09 0.65
N ASP A 68 -5.19 10.70 1.85
CA ASP A 68 -6.58 10.62 2.29
C ASP A 68 -6.64 10.84 3.80
N SER A 69 -6.76 12.10 4.20
CA SER A 69 -6.76 12.48 5.62
C SER A 69 -8.08 12.17 6.34
N GLN A 70 -9.13 11.84 5.60
CA GLN A 70 -10.47 11.52 6.12
C GLN A 70 -10.80 10.02 6.07
N ARG A 71 -9.79 9.20 5.78
CA ARG A 71 -10.02 7.76 5.65
C ARG A 71 -10.43 7.10 6.97
N GLY A 72 -11.19 6.01 6.84
CA GLY A 72 -11.55 5.14 7.96
C GLY A 72 -10.47 4.12 8.31
N ALA A 73 -10.90 2.95 8.78
CA ALA A 73 -10.02 1.83 9.12
C ALA A 73 -9.19 1.33 7.92
N LEU A 74 -8.10 0.65 8.22
CA LEU A 74 -7.28 -0.05 7.23
C LEU A 74 -8.11 -1.16 6.57
N ASN A 75 -7.87 -1.38 5.30
CA ASN A 75 -8.38 -2.56 4.61
C ASN A 75 -7.42 -3.76 4.80
N PRO A 76 -7.83 -5.01 4.49
CA PRO A 76 -7.01 -6.20 4.72
C PRO A 76 -5.63 -6.17 4.04
N ILE A 77 -5.50 -5.53 2.87
CA ILE A 77 -4.23 -5.39 2.15
C ILE A 77 -3.30 -4.44 2.91
N GLU A 78 -3.83 -3.36 3.42
CA GLU A 78 -3.08 -2.37 4.21
C GLU A 78 -2.67 -2.93 5.57
N GLU A 79 -3.50 -3.77 6.19
CA GLU A 79 -3.14 -4.51 7.40
C GLU A 79 -1.95 -5.44 7.14
N GLN A 80 -1.97 -6.21 6.05
CA GLN A 80 -0.82 -7.03 5.64
C GLN A 80 0.43 -6.20 5.37
N PHE A 81 0.28 -5.01 4.77
CA PHE A 81 1.42 -4.10 4.56
C PHE A 81 1.96 -3.51 5.88
N CYS A 82 1.14 -3.38 6.91
CA CYS A 82 1.62 -2.99 8.24
C CYS A 82 2.38 -4.13 8.94
N ASN A 83 2.02 -5.38 8.70
CA ASN A 83 2.52 -6.53 9.43
C ASN A 83 3.86 -7.06 8.88
N THR A 84 4.62 -7.71 9.76
CA THR A 84 5.86 -8.41 9.44
C THR A 84 5.78 -9.85 9.96
N ALA A 85 5.99 -10.81 9.07
CA ALA A 85 6.07 -12.23 9.39
C ALA A 85 7.52 -12.64 9.65
N ARG A 86 7.69 -13.66 10.50
CA ARG A 86 8.95 -14.35 10.68
C ARG A 86 8.96 -15.62 9.85
N LEU A 87 9.83 -15.67 8.87
CA LEU A 87 10.07 -16.83 8.02
C LEU A 87 11.01 -17.85 8.67
N PRO A 88 11.15 -19.07 8.12
CA PRO A 88 12.20 -20.01 8.52
C PRO A 88 13.58 -19.36 8.55
N GLN A 89 14.49 -19.86 9.39
CA GLN A 89 15.84 -19.30 9.61
C GLN A 89 15.85 -17.89 10.24
N GLY A 90 14.72 -17.42 10.78
CA GLY A 90 14.65 -16.13 11.48
C GLY A 90 14.55 -14.91 10.60
N MET A 91 14.43 -15.07 9.27
CA MET A 91 14.20 -13.97 8.35
C MET A 91 12.91 -13.23 8.68
N LEU A 92 12.95 -11.90 8.60
CA LEU A 92 11.80 -11.03 8.76
C LEU A 92 11.37 -10.51 7.38
N GLN A 93 10.09 -10.56 7.09
CA GLN A 93 9.55 -10.09 5.82
C GLN A 93 8.17 -9.49 6.00
N ASN A 94 7.92 -8.38 5.32
CA ASN A 94 6.59 -7.77 5.26
C ASN A 94 5.58 -8.76 4.68
N GLU A 95 4.41 -8.91 5.32
CA GLU A 95 3.42 -9.92 4.89
C GLU A 95 2.86 -9.65 3.49
N TYR A 96 2.65 -8.39 3.13
CA TYR A 96 2.19 -8.02 1.80
C TYR A 96 3.28 -8.22 0.74
N LEU A 97 4.50 -7.76 1.00
CA LEU A 97 5.63 -7.86 0.08
C LEU A 97 6.28 -9.25 0.03
N SER A 98 5.82 -10.21 0.84
CA SER A 98 6.20 -11.62 0.74
C SER A 98 5.41 -12.38 -0.32
N GLN A 99 4.26 -11.85 -0.74
CA GLN A 99 3.42 -12.48 -1.75
C GLN A 99 4.07 -12.35 -3.12
N ARG A 100 4.11 -13.46 -3.88
CA ARG A 100 4.85 -13.52 -5.16
C ARG A 100 4.46 -12.45 -6.17
N GLU A 101 3.19 -12.13 -6.22
CA GLU A 101 2.63 -11.10 -7.10
C GLU A 101 3.10 -9.68 -6.76
N ASN A 102 3.60 -9.44 -5.55
CA ASN A 102 4.10 -8.13 -5.10
C ASN A 102 5.63 -8.01 -5.22
N VAL A 103 6.29 -9.03 -5.79
CA VAL A 103 7.74 -9.08 -5.94
C VAL A 103 8.10 -9.12 -7.42
N ILE A 104 8.92 -8.18 -7.85
CA ILE A 104 9.47 -8.12 -9.19
C ILE A 104 10.77 -8.94 -9.22
N CYS A 105 10.73 -10.14 -9.74
CA CYS A 105 11.92 -10.99 -9.84
C CYS A 105 11.71 -12.18 -10.78
N THR A 106 12.78 -12.70 -11.35
CA THR A 106 12.81 -14.02 -11.98
C THR A 106 13.21 -15.11 -10.99
N ASP A 107 14.10 -14.78 -10.04
CA ASP A 107 14.65 -15.71 -9.07
C ASP A 107 14.63 -15.12 -7.65
N ALA A 108 14.49 -16.01 -6.65
CA ALA A 108 14.48 -15.68 -5.24
C ALA A 108 15.26 -16.72 -4.44
N LEU A 109 16.23 -16.28 -3.66
CA LEU A 109 17.11 -17.14 -2.87
C LEU A 109 17.22 -16.62 -1.42
N ALA A 110 17.38 -17.53 -0.49
CA ALA A 110 17.77 -17.17 0.88
C ALA A 110 19.23 -16.70 0.88
N GLY A 111 19.48 -15.55 1.47
CA GLY A 111 20.79 -14.93 1.53
C GLY A 111 20.91 -13.99 2.71
N THR A 112 21.64 -12.90 2.54
CA THR A 112 21.80 -11.86 3.55
C THR A 112 21.57 -10.48 2.96
N ASN A 113 21.08 -9.56 3.76
CA ASN A 113 21.01 -8.14 3.42
C ASN A 113 22.40 -7.49 3.53
N LEU A 114 22.51 -6.20 3.19
CA LEU A 114 23.75 -5.42 3.27
C LEU A 114 24.39 -5.38 4.67
N TYR A 115 23.64 -5.72 5.70
CA TYR A 115 24.11 -5.74 7.09
C TYR A 115 24.44 -7.16 7.60
N GLY A 116 24.48 -8.16 6.69
CA GLY A 116 24.77 -9.55 7.03
C GLY A 116 23.62 -10.29 7.75
N GLN A 117 22.42 -9.71 7.82
CA GLN A 117 21.27 -10.37 8.43
C GLN A 117 20.57 -11.29 7.40
N PRO A 118 20.04 -12.45 7.83
CA PRO A 118 19.28 -13.34 6.94
C PRO A 118 18.13 -12.59 6.24
N ALA A 119 18.08 -12.68 4.93
CA ALA A 119 17.05 -12.03 4.11
C ALA A 119 16.81 -12.81 2.82
N MET A 120 15.64 -12.60 2.21
CA MET A 120 15.41 -13.02 0.84
C MET A 120 16.10 -12.05 -0.11
N VAL A 121 16.83 -12.61 -1.07
CA VAL A 121 17.48 -11.87 -2.16
C VAL A 121 16.74 -12.20 -3.45
N TYR A 122 16.30 -11.17 -4.13
CA TYR A 122 15.55 -11.26 -5.37
C TYR A 122 16.39 -10.76 -6.53
N THR A 123 16.40 -11.48 -7.65
CA THR A 123 17.12 -11.07 -8.86
C THR A 123 16.21 -11.14 -10.08
N HIS A 124 16.55 -10.36 -11.10
CA HIS A 124 15.83 -10.33 -12.36
C HIS A 124 16.82 -10.51 -13.51
N SER A 125 16.65 -11.57 -14.31
CA SER A 125 17.57 -11.95 -15.36
C SER A 125 17.49 -11.10 -16.62
N GLU A 126 16.36 -10.40 -16.86
CA GLU A 126 16.16 -9.55 -18.04
C GLU A 126 16.64 -8.10 -17.84
N GLY A 127 17.39 -7.83 -16.76
CA GLY A 127 17.94 -6.51 -16.50
C GLY A 127 16.90 -5.42 -16.31
N VAL A 128 17.33 -4.16 -16.47
CA VAL A 128 16.48 -2.98 -16.17
C VAL A 128 15.24 -2.91 -17.05
N GLU A 129 15.30 -3.34 -18.31
CA GLU A 129 14.16 -3.30 -19.23
C GLU A 129 13.06 -4.27 -18.80
N GLY A 130 13.42 -5.50 -18.43
CA GLY A 130 12.45 -6.48 -17.89
C GLY A 130 11.84 -6.02 -16.58
N ILE A 131 12.66 -5.50 -15.67
CA ILE A 131 12.21 -4.92 -14.40
C ILE A 131 11.21 -3.78 -14.65
N ALA A 132 11.53 -2.84 -15.54
CA ALA A 132 10.68 -1.70 -15.85
C ALA A 132 9.33 -2.12 -16.43
N LYS A 133 9.32 -3.16 -17.27
CA LYS A 133 8.10 -3.72 -17.85
C LYS A 133 7.20 -4.31 -16.77
N GLU A 134 7.74 -5.19 -15.91
CA GLU A 134 6.96 -5.82 -14.83
C GLU A 134 6.45 -4.79 -13.82
N VAL A 135 7.29 -3.85 -13.40
CA VAL A 135 6.90 -2.75 -12.50
C VAL A 135 5.74 -1.95 -13.11
N LYS A 136 5.83 -1.59 -14.39
CA LYS A 136 4.78 -0.85 -15.09
C LYS A 136 3.46 -1.63 -15.11
N GLU A 137 3.49 -2.91 -15.48
CA GLU A 137 2.31 -3.77 -15.53
C GLU A 137 1.66 -3.89 -14.16
N ARG A 138 2.48 -4.10 -13.12
CA ARG A 138 2.01 -4.20 -11.74
C ARG A 138 1.37 -2.90 -11.27
N ILE A 139 2.04 -1.77 -11.41
CA ILE A 139 1.53 -0.46 -11.00
C ILE A 139 0.22 -0.16 -11.71
N LEU A 140 0.12 -0.37 -13.02
CA LEU A 140 -1.12 -0.13 -13.77
C LEU A 140 -2.28 -1.01 -13.29
N SER A 141 -2.00 -2.27 -12.93
CA SER A 141 -3.00 -3.16 -12.33
C SER A 141 -3.48 -2.64 -10.98
N ASP A 142 -2.55 -2.23 -10.11
CA ASP A 142 -2.87 -1.74 -8.77
C ASP A 142 -3.63 -0.41 -8.81
N PHE A 143 -3.26 0.50 -9.70
CA PHE A 143 -3.98 1.75 -9.90
C PHE A 143 -5.44 1.53 -10.28
N LYS A 144 -5.72 0.57 -11.15
CA LYS A 144 -7.10 0.24 -11.52
C LYS A 144 -7.93 -0.26 -10.34
N LYS A 145 -7.30 -0.88 -9.36
CA LYS A 145 -7.96 -1.48 -8.19
C LYS A 145 -8.07 -0.54 -7.00
N HIS A 146 -7.05 0.27 -6.76
CA HIS A 146 -6.84 0.95 -5.48
C HIS A 146 -6.81 2.47 -5.56
N TYR A 147 -6.58 3.05 -6.74
CA TYR A 147 -6.59 4.49 -6.91
C TYR A 147 -8.03 5.02 -6.91
N LEU A 148 -8.30 6.00 -6.05
CA LEU A 148 -9.57 6.71 -6.05
C LEU A 148 -9.43 8.01 -6.85
N SER A 149 -10.25 8.16 -7.90
CA SER A 149 -10.31 9.44 -8.60
C SER A 149 -10.82 10.54 -7.65
N PRO A 150 -10.44 11.81 -7.86
CA PRO A 150 -10.92 12.92 -7.03
C PRO A 150 -12.45 13.01 -6.98
N GLU A 151 -13.13 12.63 -8.05
CA GLU A 151 -14.59 12.60 -8.14
C GLU A 151 -15.19 11.50 -7.25
N THR A 152 -14.59 10.32 -7.24
CA THR A 152 -15.03 9.19 -6.40
C THR A 152 -14.77 9.48 -4.92
N ALA A 153 -13.65 10.13 -4.59
CA ALA A 153 -13.31 10.52 -3.23
C ALA A 153 -14.32 11.54 -2.66
N GLN A 154 -14.76 12.52 -3.45
CA GLN A 154 -15.75 13.51 -3.05
C GLN A 154 -17.14 12.87 -2.84
N GLN A 155 -17.55 11.93 -3.68
CA GLN A 155 -18.81 11.21 -3.51
C GLN A 155 -18.85 10.37 -2.24
N SER A 156 -17.75 9.72 -1.89
CA SER A 156 -17.62 8.94 -0.65
C SER A 156 -17.71 9.82 0.59
N GLN A 157 -17.12 11.01 0.57
CA GLN A 157 -17.21 11.99 1.67
C GLN A 157 -18.62 12.53 1.83
N THR A 158 -19.29 12.88 0.74
CA THR A 158 -20.67 13.38 0.77
C THR A 158 -21.63 12.33 1.33
N THR A 159 -21.43 11.06 1.02
CA THR A 159 -22.26 9.97 1.55
C THR A 159 -22.03 9.76 3.07
N GLN A 160 -20.78 9.84 3.53
CA GLN A 160 -20.47 9.72 4.96
C GLN A 160 -21.01 10.90 5.78
N ILE A 161 -20.92 12.13 5.27
CA ILE A 161 -21.49 13.32 5.93
C ILE A 161 -23.01 13.19 6.04
N LYS A 162 -23.71 12.80 4.98
CA LYS A 162 -25.16 12.56 5.01
C LYS A 162 -25.56 11.48 6.01
N LEU A 163 -24.78 10.39 6.14
CA LEU A 163 -25.04 9.34 7.15
C LEU A 163 -24.84 9.85 8.57
N GLN A 164 -23.85 10.71 8.81
CA GLN A 164 -23.62 11.32 10.13
C GLN A 164 -24.72 12.33 10.50
N GLU A 165 -25.18 13.15 9.56
CA GLU A 165 -26.27 14.11 9.78
C GLU A 165 -27.60 13.40 10.05
N VAL A 166 -27.90 12.30 9.36
CA VAL A 166 -29.10 11.48 9.60
C VAL A 166 -29.05 10.82 10.97
N ASN A 167 -27.89 10.34 11.42
CA ASN A 167 -27.74 9.74 12.75
C ASN A 167 -27.82 10.75 13.90
N SER A 168 -27.42 12.01 13.68
CA SER A 168 -27.51 13.07 14.70
C SER A 168 -28.93 13.66 14.89
N GLN A 169 -29.81 13.50 13.93
CA GLN A 169 -31.18 14.04 14.01
C GLN A 169 -32.22 13.08 14.60
N LYS A 170 -31.87 11.84 14.97
CA LYS A 170 -32.84 10.85 15.47
C LYS A 170 -32.50 10.28 16.83
N ASN A 171 -33.26 10.69 17.82
CA ASN A 171 -33.43 9.99 19.11
C ASN A 171 -34.41 8.80 19.02
N GLU A 172 -34.76 8.32 17.85
CA GLU A 172 -35.59 7.13 17.63
C GLU A 172 -35.00 6.19 16.61
N VAL A 173 -35.05 4.88 16.94
CA VAL A 173 -34.47 3.74 16.27
C VAL A 173 -35.06 3.54 14.86
N ARG A 174 -34.67 4.37 13.88
CA ARG A 174 -34.89 4.12 12.46
C ARG A 174 -33.61 4.48 11.68
N LEU A 175 -32.94 3.48 11.19
CA LEU A 175 -31.80 3.65 10.28
C LEU A 175 -32.36 3.91 8.87
N VAL A 176 -32.11 5.07 8.30
CA VAL A 176 -32.41 5.36 6.90
C VAL A 176 -31.11 5.29 6.13
N LEU A 177 -30.96 4.27 5.29
CA LEU A 177 -29.88 4.12 4.35
C LEU A 177 -30.30 4.66 2.98
N GLU A 178 -29.69 5.76 2.54
CA GLU A 178 -29.84 6.29 1.19
C GLU A 178 -28.69 5.74 0.32
N ILE A 179 -29.01 4.88 -0.63
CA ILE A 179 -28.01 4.38 -1.61
C ILE A 179 -28.00 5.38 -2.77
N ALA A 180 -26.96 6.22 -2.78
CA ALA A 180 -26.83 7.40 -3.66
C ALA A 180 -26.79 7.11 -5.17
N LYS A 181 -26.74 5.85 -5.62
CA LYS A 181 -26.65 5.51 -7.06
C LYS A 181 -27.98 5.27 -7.77
N GLU A 182 -29.05 5.05 -7.03
CA GLU A 182 -30.36 4.66 -7.62
C GLU A 182 -31.56 5.42 -7.04
N GLY A 183 -31.35 6.41 -6.19
CA GLY A 183 -32.45 7.15 -5.57
C GLY A 183 -33.36 6.28 -4.69
N SER A 184 -32.90 5.13 -4.24
CA SER A 184 -33.65 4.20 -3.41
C SER A 184 -33.36 4.44 -1.94
N LEU A 185 -34.39 4.76 -1.17
CA LEU A 185 -34.33 4.90 0.27
C LEU A 185 -34.65 3.56 0.93
N ILE A 186 -33.70 2.99 1.67
CA ILE A 186 -33.95 1.79 2.47
C ILE A 186 -34.19 2.20 3.91
N LEU A 187 -35.40 1.98 4.38
CA LEU A 187 -35.80 2.14 5.78
C LEU A 187 -35.61 0.82 6.49
N LEU A 188 -34.68 0.75 7.43
CA LEU A 188 -34.56 -0.37 8.37
C LEU A 188 -35.19 0.02 9.70
N SER A 189 -36.21 -0.69 10.07
CA SER A 189 -36.87 -0.58 11.38
C SER A 189 -36.27 -1.54 12.39
#